data_bd10d31c0260c85a06371f366343e007
#
_entry.id   bd10d31c0260c85a06371f366343e007
#
_cell.length_a   1.000
_cell.length_b   1.000
_cell.length_c   1.000
_cell.angle_alpha   90.00
_cell.angle_beta   90.00
_cell.angle_gamma   90.00
#
_symmetry.space_group_name_H-M   'P 1'
#
loop_
_entity.id
_entity.type
_entity.pdbx_description
1 polymer ?
#
loop_
_entity_poly.entity_id
_entity_poly.type
_entity_poly.pdbx_seq_one_letter_code
_entity_poly.pdbx_strand_id
1 'polypeptide(L)'
;MYLIFLMIDRANAREPMKSLISWACTVDKINRGLIFMNKKKFTYITALTLLSFTLMTGCTNERKENQTAYRQIGINAMESGDYAGAVDAFNSALGQCIGKITENELDICYYKAAAQYAGGDSAGAVDTYTAIIDYDKKAADAYYLRGCVYL
;
A
#
# COMPACT_ATOMS: atom_id res chain seq x y z
N MET A 1 22.14 2.86 15.28
CA MET A 1 22.07 2.06 16.51
C MET A 1 20.63 1.70 16.92
N TYR A 2 19.64 2.53 16.66
CA TYR A 2 18.22 2.28 17.03
C TYR A 2 17.47 1.25 16.15
N LEU A 3 17.85 1.11 14.87
CA LEU A 3 17.23 0.15 13.95
C LEU A 3 17.61 -1.32 14.19
N ILE A 4 18.78 -1.55 14.80
CA ILE A 4 19.23 -2.90 15.16
C ILE A 4 18.43 -3.41 16.37
N PHE A 5 17.98 -2.53 17.25
CA PHE A 5 17.19 -2.90 18.44
C PHE A 5 15.77 -3.34 18.07
N LEU A 6 15.16 -2.76 17.05
CA LEU A 6 13.81 -3.10 16.59
C LEU A 6 13.72 -4.41 15.78
N MET A 7 14.82 -4.89 15.22
CA MET A 7 14.86 -6.21 14.57
C MET A 7 15.07 -7.37 15.54
N ILE A 8 15.61 -7.13 16.72
CA ILE A 8 15.86 -8.15 17.74
C ILE A 8 14.57 -8.55 18.47
N ASP A 9 13.60 -7.64 18.58
CA ASP A 9 12.33 -7.88 19.31
C ASP A 9 11.30 -8.74 18.57
N ARG A 10 11.55 -9.07 17.28
CA ARG A 10 10.68 -9.94 16.45
C ARG A 10 11.19 -11.36 16.23
N ALA A 11 12.38 -11.69 16.65
CA ALA A 11 12.92 -13.04 16.60
C ALA A 11 12.61 -13.77 17.92
N ASN A 12 11.38 -14.26 17.97
CA ASN A 12 10.80 -15.18 18.94
C ASN A 12 11.80 -16.04 19.73
N ALA A 13 11.68 -15.99 21.05
CA ALA A 13 12.43 -16.61 22.13
C ALA A 13 12.44 -18.14 22.10
N ARG A 14 13.05 -18.79 21.12
CA ARG A 14 13.30 -20.26 21.15
C ARG A 14 14.50 -20.77 20.35
N GLU A 15 15.51 -19.95 20.09
CA GLU A 15 16.74 -20.50 19.50
C GLU A 15 17.93 -20.31 20.45
N PRO A 16 18.74 -21.37 20.66
CA PRO A 16 19.76 -21.38 21.70
C PRO A 16 20.97 -20.50 21.34
N MET A 17 21.66 -20.03 22.35
CA MET A 17 22.86 -19.16 22.37
C MET A 17 23.90 -19.35 21.24
N LYS A 18 23.85 -20.41 20.47
CA LYS A 18 24.76 -20.67 19.33
C LYS A 18 24.54 -19.71 18.16
N SER A 19 23.32 -19.23 17.94
CA SER A 19 23.03 -18.28 16.88
C SER A 19 23.54 -16.87 17.21
N LEU A 20 23.47 -16.47 18.47
CA LEU A 20 23.99 -15.19 18.94
C LEU A 20 25.51 -15.10 18.86
N ILE A 21 26.22 -16.21 19.13
CA ILE A 21 27.70 -16.28 19.02
C ILE A 21 28.12 -16.23 17.54
N SER A 22 27.40 -16.90 16.66
CA SER A 22 27.64 -16.84 15.20
C SER A 22 27.42 -15.42 14.67
N TRP A 23 26.37 -14.74 15.14
CA TRP A 23 26.05 -13.37 14.75
C TRP A 23 27.09 -12.36 15.25
N ALA A 24 27.50 -12.48 16.51
CA ALA A 24 28.55 -11.64 17.10
C ALA A 24 29.88 -11.80 16.33
N CYS A 25 30.24 -13.02 15.94
CA CYS A 25 31.44 -13.29 15.15
C CYS A 25 31.35 -12.70 13.73
N THR A 26 30.16 -12.67 13.13
CA THR A 26 29.95 -12.07 11.81
C THR A 26 29.99 -10.54 11.87
N VAL A 27 29.42 -9.93 12.90
CA VAL A 27 29.46 -8.48 13.13
C VAL A 27 30.89 -8.02 13.40
N ASP A 28 31.67 -8.80 14.17
CA ASP A 28 33.08 -8.47 14.50
C ASP A 28 33.98 -8.58 13.23
N LYS A 29 33.67 -9.53 12.33
CA LYS A 29 34.35 -9.68 11.04
C LYS A 29 34.02 -8.52 10.08
N ILE A 30 32.78 -8.07 10.05
CA ILE A 30 32.34 -6.90 9.29
C ILE A 30 32.97 -5.63 9.84
N ASN A 31 33.00 -5.49 11.17
CA ASN A 31 33.58 -4.31 11.84
C ASN A 31 35.09 -4.22 11.62
N ARG A 32 35.84 -5.34 11.65
CA ARG A 32 37.26 -5.37 11.28
C ARG A 32 37.52 -5.06 9.82
N GLY A 33 36.63 -5.47 8.91
CA GLY A 33 36.71 -5.10 7.50
C GLY A 33 36.49 -3.61 7.26
N LEU A 34 35.60 -2.98 8.05
CA LEU A 34 35.32 -1.53 8.00
C LEU A 34 36.45 -0.66 8.53
N ILE A 35 37.21 -1.14 9.53
CA ILE A 35 38.36 -0.40 10.11
C ILE A 35 39.54 -0.30 9.12
N PHE A 36 39.67 -1.29 8.20
CA PHE A 36 40.75 -1.32 7.21
C PHE A 36 40.43 -0.54 5.92
N MET A 37 39.17 -0.04 5.77
CA MET A 37 38.79 0.73 4.61
C MET A 37 39.24 2.20 4.75
N ASN A 38 39.97 2.65 3.72
CA ASN A 38 40.40 4.05 3.61
C ASN A 38 39.18 4.99 3.76
N LYS A 39 39.31 6.03 4.61
CA LYS A 39 38.21 6.98 4.93
C LYS A 39 37.40 7.46 3.71
N LYS A 40 38.03 7.62 2.56
CA LYS A 40 37.39 8.00 1.29
C LYS A 40 36.43 6.91 0.75
N LYS A 41 36.74 5.63 0.89
CA LYS A 41 35.89 4.52 0.44
C LYS A 41 34.67 4.33 1.38
N PHE A 42 34.86 4.58 2.68
CA PHE A 42 33.79 4.52 3.64
C PHE A 42 32.73 5.59 3.38
N THR A 43 33.11 6.83 3.07
CA THR A 43 32.17 7.90 2.73
C THR A 43 31.41 7.63 1.42
N TYR A 44 32.02 6.98 0.43
CA TYR A 44 31.32 6.59 -0.81
C TYR A 44 30.27 5.51 -0.57
N ILE A 45 30.57 4.51 0.25
CA ILE A 45 29.62 3.41 0.56
C ILE A 45 28.44 3.95 1.38
N THR A 46 28.68 4.81 2.38
CA THR A 46 27.60 5.43 3.15
C THR A 46 26.76 6.38 2.32
N ALA A 47 27.36 7.14 1.41
CA ALA A 47 26.62 8.00 0.48
C ALA A 47 25.77 7.16 -0.51
N LEU A 48 26.29 6.04 -1.02
CA LEU A 48 25.58 5.17 -1.94
C LEU A 48 24.40 4.45 -1.27
N THR A 49 24.57 4.02 -0.01
CA THR A 49 23.49 3.40 0.77
C THR A 49 22.40 4.39 1.17
N LEU A 50 22.77 5.63 1.50
CA LEU A 50 21.81 6.69 1.77
C LEU A 50 21.02 7.07 0.50
N LEU A 51 21.69 7.15 -0.67
CA LEU A 51 21.05 7.45 -1.94
C LEU A 51 20.08 6.34 -2.37
N SER A 52 20.42 5.06 -2.16
CA SER A 52 19.51 3.94 -2.47
C SER A 52 18.31 3.90 -1.54
N PHE A 53 18.46 4.32 -0.28
CA PHE A 53 17.36 4.37 0.68
C PHE A 53 16.35 5.48 0.36
N THR A 54 16.80 6.65 -0.12
CA THR A 54 15.91 7.75 -0.52
C THR A 54 15.10 7.44 -1.78
N LEU A 55 15.64 6.64 -2.69
CA LEU A 55 14.91 6.21 -3.90
C LEU A 55 13.78 5.22 -3.60
N MET A 56 13.90 4.41 -2.55
CA MET A 56 12.88 3.45 -2.15
C MET A 56 11.68 4.08 -1.43
N THR A 57 11.87 5.18 -0.70
CA THR A 57 10.79 5.87 0.04
C THR A 57 9.92 6.76 -0.84
N GLY A 58 10.45 7.26 -1.96
CA GLY A 58 9.73 8.12 -2.89
C GLY A 58 8.53 7.43 -3.56
N CYS A 59 8.70 6.20 -4.04
CA CYS A 59 7.67 5.52 -4.83
C CYS A 59 6.38 5.17 -4.05
N THR A 60 6.43 4.97 -2.74
CA THR A 60 5.23 4.62 -1.94
C THR A 60 4.38 5.84 -1.61
N ASN A 61 4.99 7.01 -1.40
CA ASN A 61 4.26 8.25 -1.14
C ASN A 61 3.59 8.77 -2.42
N GLU A 62 4.29 8.76 -3.55
CA GLU A 62 3.76 9.18 -4.85
C GLU A 62 2.49 8.39 -5.23
N ARG A 63 2.47 7.07 -5.00
CA ARG A 63 1.29 6.25 -5.30
C ARG A 63 0.07 6.60 -4.45
N LYS A 64 0.27 6.87 -3.15
CA LYS A 64 -0.82 7.30 -2.26
C LYS A 64 -1.36 8.66 -2.67
N GLU A 65 -0.47 9.58 -3.04
CA GLU A 65 -0.86 10.89 -3.53
C GLU A 65 -1.64 10.77 -4.84
N ASN A 66 -1.17 9.97 -5.78
CA ASN A 66 -1.86 9.70 -7.04
C ASN A 66 -3.22 9.04 -6.80
N GLN A 67 -3.32 8.05 -5.91
CA GLN A 67 -4.58 7.41 -5.55
C GLN A 67 -5.58 8.43 -5.01
N THR A 68 -5.15 9.29 -4.09
CA THR A 68 -5.99 10.35 -3.51
C THR A 68 -6.41 11.37 -4.57
N ALA A 69 -5.51 11.74 -5.47
CA ALA A 69 -5.82 12.66 -6.57
C ALA A 69 -6.85 12.06 -7.53
N TYR A 70 -6.69 10.82 -7.96
CA TYR A 70 -7.67 10.15 -8.82
C TYR A 70 -9.01 9.95 -8.13
N ARG A 71 -9.04 9.62 -6.83
CA ARG A 71 -10.26 9.55 -6.05
C ARG A 71 -11.02 10.91 -6.07
N GLN A 72 -10.31 12.01 -5.85
CA GLN A 72 -10.92 13.33 -5.88
C GLN A 72 -11.42 13.70 -7.28
N ILE A 73 -10.69 13.36 -8.34
CA ILE A 73 -11.14 13.55 -9.72
C ILE A 73 -12.44 12.79 -9.95
N GLY A 74 -12.55 11.55 -9.49
CA GLY A 74 -13.77 10.76 -9.61
C GLY A 74 -14.95 11.37 -8.89
N ILE A 75 -14.75 11.88 -7.66
CA ILE A 75 -15.81 12.58 -6.89
C ILE A 75 -16.29 13.84 -7.65
N ASN A 76 -15.37 14.66 -8.12
CA ASN A 76 -15.71 15.87 -8.89
C ASN A 76 -16.47 15.55 -10.20
N ALA A 77 -16.09 14.44 -10.86
CA ALA A 77 -16.78 13.95 -12.05
C ALA A 77 -18.21 13.51 -11.73
N MET A 78 -18.44 12.80 -10.59
CA MET A 78 -19.79 12.48 -10.12
C MET A 78 -20.63 13.73 -9.86
N GLU A 79 -20.08 14.74 -9.20
CA GLU A 79 -20.77 16.01 -8.92
C GLU A 79 -21.16 16.75 -10.19
N SER A 80 -20.38 16.63 -11.26
CA SER A 80 -20.68 17.23 -12.57
C SER A 80 -21.62 16.35 -13.44
N GLY A 81 -21.96 15.14 -12.99
CA GLY A 81 -22.77 14.18 -13.74
C GLY A 81 -22.01 13.38 -14.78
N ASP A 82 -20.68 13.50 -14.85
CA ASP A 82 -19.83 12.68 -15.69
C ASP A 82 -19.52 11.32 -15.00
N TYR A 83 -20.52 10.46 -14.98
CA TYR A 83 -20.41 9.16 -14.30
C TYR A 83 -19.41 8.22 -14.98
N ALA A 84 -19.28 8.31 -16.30
CA ALA A 84 -18.29 7.51 -17.02
C ALA A 84 -16.87 7.94 -16.66
N GLY A 85 -16.57 9.23 -16.70
CA GLY A 85 -15.30 9.77 -16.27
C GLY A 85 -14.99 9.49 -14.79
N ALA A 86 -16.03 9.48 -13.94
CA ALA A 86 -15.89 9.09 -12.54
C ALA A 86 -15.42 7.64 -12.38
N VAL A 87 -16.04 6.69 -13.09
CA VAL A 87 -15.66 5.27 -13.07
C VAL A 87 -14.21 5.08 -13.54
N ASP A 88 -13.79 5.78 -14.60
CA ASP A 88 -12.41 5.71 -15.11
C ASP A 88 -11.40 6.27 -14.09
N ALA A 89 -11.74 7.37 -13.43
CA ALA A 89 -10.92 7.95 -12.37
C ALA A 89 -10.80 6.99 -11.17
N PHE A 90 -11.88 6.37 -10.72
CA PHE A 90 -11.84 5.39 -9.64
C PHE A 90 -11.07 4.13 -10.01
N ASN A 91 -11.16 3.66 -11.26
CA ASN A 91 -10.33 2.57 -11.76
C ASN A 91 -8.84 2.94 -11.73
N SER A 92 -8.50 4.18 -12.10
CA SER A 92 -7.14 4.69 -12.03
C SER A 92 -6.63 4.78 -10.59
N ALA A 93 -7.49 5.19 -9.64
CA ALA A 93 -7.17 5.20 -8.21
C ALA A 93 -6.91 3.80 -7.67
N LEU A 94 -7.76 2.82 -8.01
CA LEU A 94 -7.59 1.41 -7.62
C LEU A 94 -6.35 0.77 -8.25
N GLY A 95 -5.97 1.19 -9.46
CA GLY A 95 -4.74 0.77 -10.12
C GLY A 95 -3.45 1.19 -9.40
N GLN A 96 -3.52 2.16 -8.49
CA GLN A 96 -2.38 2.53 -7.63
C GLN A 96 -2.19 1.58 -6.44
N CYS A 97 -3.19 0.73 -6.15
CA CYS A 97 -3.11 -0.23 -5.05
C CYS A 97 -2.08 -1.32 -5.33
N ILE A 98 -1.18 -1.55 -4.35
CA ILE A 98 -0.23 -2.66 -4.39
C ILE A 98 -0.29 -3.40 -3.05
N GLY A 99 -0.62 -4.68 -3.12
CA GLY A 99 -0.61 -5.57 -1.98
C GLY A 99 -1.96 -5.63 -1.27
N LYS A 100 -2.00 -5.27 0.01
CA LYS A 100 -3.20 -5.43 0.83
C LYS A 100 -4.23 -4.34 0.57
N ILE A 101 -5.47 -4.73 0.35
CA ILE A 101 -6.62 -3.81 0.32
C ILE A 101 -6.82 -3.19 1.70
N THR A 102 -6.98 -1.87 1.75
CA THR A 102 -7.26 -1.10 2.95
C THR A 102 -8.66 -0.51 2.90
N GLU A 103 -9.08 0.17 3.97
CA GLU A 103 -10.36 0.87 4.01
C GLU A 103 -10.49 1.94 2.90
N ASN A 104 -9.36 2.52 2.48
CA ASN A 104 -9.37 3.53 1.41
C ASN A 104 -9.75 2.93 0.05
N GLU A 105 -9.23 1.75 -0.29
CA GLU A 105 -9.61 1.06 -1.53
C GLU A 105 -11.07 0.59 -1.48
N LEU A 106 -11.55 0.15 -0.33
CA LEU A 106 -12.97 -0.19 -0.16
C LEU A 106 -13.87 1.03 -0.37
N ASP A 107 -13.53 2.17 0.20
CA ASP A 107 -14.23 3.43 0.01
C ASP A 107 -14.29 3.84 -1.48
N ILE A 108 -13.17 3.71 -2.21
CA ILE A 108 -13.13 3.95 -3.67
C ILE A 108 -14.06 2.98 -4.42
N CYS A 109 -14.13 1.71 -4.01
CA CYS A 109 -15.04 0.74 -4.61
C CYS A 109 -16.51 1.11 -4.40
N TYR A 110 -16.89 1.64 -3.23
CA TYR A 110 -18.23 2.15 -2.97
C TYR A 110 -18.58 3.32 -3.90
N TYR A 111 -17.68 4.30 -4.05
CA TYR A 111 -17.89 5.41 -4.98
C TYR A 111 -18.01 4.94 -6.43
N LYS A 112 -17.15 4.00 -6.84
CA LYS A 112 -17.21 3.41 -8.19
C LYS A 112 -18.57 2.76 -8.46
N ALA A 113 -19.05 1.93 -7.53
CA ALA A 113 -20.35 1.27 -7.70
C ALA A 113 -21.50 2.28 -7.76
N ALA A 114 -21.45 3.32 -6.93
CA ALA A 114 -22.42 4.41 -6.97
C ALA A 114 -22.40 5.19 -8.30
N ALA A 115 -21.21 5.46 -8.85
CA ALA A 115 -21.04 6.09 -10.16
C ALA A 115 -21.58 5.20 -11.30
N GLN A 116 -21.31 3.90 -11.25
CA GLN A 116 -21.85 2.93 -12.22
C GLN A 116 -23.37 2.92 -12.20
N TYR A 117 -23.98 2.84 -11.02
CA TYR A 117 -25.45 2.87 -10.87
C TYR A 117 -26.05 4.17 -11.39
N ALA A 118 -25.49 5.32 -11.00
CA ALA A 118 -25.95 6.64 -11.43
C ALA A 118 -25.79 6.85 -12.95
N GLY A 119 -24.78 6.24 -13.56
CA GLY A 119 -24.53 6.22 -15.00
C GLY A 119 -25.39 5.21 -15.77
N GLY A 120 -26.24 4.41 -15.08
CA GLY A 120 -27.12 3.42 -15.69
C GLY A 120 -26.48 2.03 -15.86
N ASP A 121 -25.24 1.83 -15.43
CA ASP A 121 -24.57 0.53 -15.40
C ASP A 121 -24.91 -0.25 -14.12
N SER A 122 -26.17 -0.67 -14.01
CA SER A 122 -26.65 -1.44 -12.85
C SER A 122 -25.93 -2.77 -12.71
N ALA A 123 -25.57 -3.42 -13.82
CA ALA A 123 -24.85 -4.70 -13.78
C ALA A 123 -23.45 -4.53 -13.19
N GLY A 124 -22.69 -3.53 -13.65
CA GLY A 124 -21.37 -3.20 -13.11
C GLY A 124 -21.42 -2.80 -11.64
N ALA A 125 -22.46 -2.06 -11.23
CA ALA A 125 -22.65 -1.70 -9.81
C ALA A 125 -22.85 -2.95 -8.93
N VAL A 126 -23.71 -3.90 -9.37
CA VAL A 126 -23.93 -5.17 -8.68
C VAL A 126 -22.63 -5.97 -8.56
N ASP A 127 -21.86 -6.05 -9.64
CA ASP A 127 -20.56 -6.75 -9.64
C ASP A 127 -19.58 -6.11 -8.66
N THR A 128 -19.51 -4.78 -8.63
CA THR A 128 -18.63 -4.05 -7.72
C THR A 128 -19.06 -4.23 -6.26
N TYR A 129 -20.35 -4.14 -5.93
CA TYR A 129 -20.83 -4.43 -4.57
C TYR A 129 -20.62 -5.89 -4.18
N THR A 130 -20.75 -6.81 -5.12
CA THR A 130 -20.48 -8.24 -4.88
C THR A 130 -19.00 -8.47 -4.55
N ALA A 131 -18.08 -7.81 -5.25
CA ALA A 131 -16.66 -7.88 -4.92
C ALA A 131 -16.34 -7.34 -3.52
N ILE A 132 -16.99 -6.26 -3.08
CA ILE A 132 -16.86 -5.75 -1.69
C ILE A 132 -17.35 -6.80 -0.69
N ILE A 133 -18.51 -7.42 -0.92
CA ILE A 133 -19.08 -8.47 -0.07
C ILE A 133 -18.18 -9.71 -0.02
N ASP A 134 -17.57 -10.06 -1.15
CA ASP A 134 -16.65 -11.20 -1.22
C ASP A 134 -15.38 -10.96 -0.41
N TYR A 135 -14.92 -9.74 -0.36
CA TYR A 135 -13.78 -9.34 0.47
C TYR A 135 -14.16 -9.26 1.95
N ASP A 136 -15.25 -8.59 2.28
CA ASP A 136 -15.78 -8.49 3.64
C ASP A 136 -17.23 -8.98 3.72
N LYS A 137 -17.42 -10.20 4.18
CA LYS A 137 -18.75 -10.81 4.36
C LYS A 137 -19.64 -10.08 5.37
N LYS A 138 -19.10 -9.12 6.13
CA LYS A 138 -19.85 -8.31 7.11
C LYS A 138 -20.19 -6.92 6.61
N ALA A 139 -19.84 -6.58 5.35
CA ALA A 139 -20.11 -5.28 4.75
C ALA A 139 -21.62 -5.04 4.56
N ALA A 140 -22.32 -4.71 5.63
CA ALA A 140 -23.79 -4.52 5.65
C ALA A 140 -24.24 -3.48 4.62
N ASP A 141 -23.49 -2.40 4.47
CA ASP A 141 -23.78 -1.33 3.51
C ASP A 141 -23.72 -1.84 2.06
N ALA A 142 -22.77 -2.70 1.73
CA ALA A 142 -22.66 -3.28 0.39
C ALA A 142 -23.84 -4.19 0.07
N TYR A 143 -24.31 -5.00 1.04
CA TYR A 143 -25.54 -5.79 0.87
C TYR A 143 -26.75 -4.91 0.64
N TYR A 144 -26.92 -3.86 1.45
CA TYR A 144 -28.03 -2.93 1.32
C TYR A 144 -28.01 -2.21 -0.02
N LEU A 145 -26.88 -1.59 -0.41
CA LEU A 145 -26.75 -0.85 -1.65
C LEU A 145 -26.91 -1.75 -2.88
N ARG A 146 -26.37 -2.97 -2.86
CA ARG A 146 -26.63 -3.94 -3.91
C ARG A 146 -28.11 -4.29 -4.02
N GLY A 147 -28.80 -4.42 -2.89
CA GLY A 147 -30.26 -4.62 -2.86
C GLY A 147 -31.01 -3.46 -3.49
N CYS A 148 -30.58 -2.22 -3.27
CA CYS A 148 -31.20 -1.04 -3.88
C CYS A 148 -31.03 -1.01 -5.41
N VAL A 149 -29.95 -1.57 -5.96
CA VAL A 149 -29.73 -1.64 -7.42
C VAL A 149 -30.73 -2.60 -8.10
N TYR A 150 -31.26 -3.60 -7.37
CA TYR A 150 -32.25 -4.57 -7.92
C TYR A 150 -33.70 -4.08 -7.89
N LEU A 151 -33.99 -2.93 -7.24
CA LEU A 151 -35.30 -2.34 -7.14
C LEU A 151 -35.64 -1.43 -8.33
#